data_d140da9d01afd748e3399f5c6773122c
#
_entry.id   d140da9d01afd748e3399f5c6773122c
#
_cell.length_a   1.000
_cell.length_b   1.000
_cell.length_c   1.000
_cell.angle_alpha   90.00
_cell.angle_beta   90.00
_cell.angle_gamma   90.00
#
_symmetry.space_group_name_H-M   'P 1'
#
loop_
_entity.id
_entity.type
_entity.pdbx_description
1 polymer ?
#
loop_
_entity_poly.entity_id
_entity_poly.type
_entity_poly.pdbx_seq_one_letter_code
_entity_poly.pdbx_strand_id
1 'polypeptide(L)'
;MIPEKLLEILKQDGVVAIATLGQDGPHMVNTWNSYIRISSDGRLFIPAGYMHKTEANIAHNPNVLITLGSSKVKGLHGPGAGFLIKGKATFITSGPDYDFMKAKFSWLRATVAVTIDSATQTW
;
A
#
# COMPACT_ATOMS: atom_id res chain seq x y z
N MET A 1 12.37 -7.82 -2.07
CA MET A 1 11.75 -9.09 -1.64
C MET A 1 10.63 -8.83 -0.66
N ILE A 2 9.52 -9.51 -0.82
CA ILE A 2 8.37 -9.37 0.07
C ILE A 2 8.50 -10.38 1.22
N PRO A 3 8.53 -9.94 2.49
CA PRO A 3 8.57 -10.87 3.61
C PRO A 3 7.35 -11.78 3.65
N GLU A 4 7.55 -13.04 3.99
CA GLU A 4 6.46 -14.02 4.07
C GLU A 4 5.39 -13.61 5.08
N LYS A 5 5.81 -13.05 6.22
CA LYS A 5 4.90 -12.55 7.25
C LYS A 5 4.00 -11.44 6.72
N LEU A 6 4.52 -10.59 5.85
CA LEU A 6 3.72 -9.55 5.19
C LEU A 6 2.63 -10.18 4.31
N LEU A 7 2.98 -11.22 3.56
CA LEU A 7 2.00 -11.95 2.74
C LEU A 7 0.91 -12.59 3.58
N GLU A 8 1.26 -13.13 4.76
CA GLU A 8 0.26 -13.67 5.70
C GLU A 8 -0.72 -12.60 6.16
N ILE A 9 -0.20 -11.41 6.49
CA ILE A 9 -1.02 -10.28 6.94
C ILE A 9 -2.02 -9.88 5.85
N LEU A 10 -1.57 -9.82 4.60
CA LEU A 10 -2.42 -9.39 3.48
C LEU A 10 -3.59 -10.33 3.21
N LYS A 11 -3.53 -11.56 3.72
CA LYS A 11 -4.63 -12.53 3.60
C LYS A 11 -5.69 -12.37 4.67
N GLN A 12 -5.45 -11.52 5.68
CA GLN A 12 -6.37 -11.28 6.77
C GLN A 12 -6.99 -9.90 6.65
N ASP A 13 -8.16 -9.70 7.26
CA ASP A 13 -8.78 -8.39 7.30
C ASP A 13 -7.91 -7.42 8.08
N GLY A 14 -7.87 -6.19 7.64
CA GLY A 14 -7.14 -5.15 8.33
C GLY A 14 -7.09 -3.87 7.51
N VAL A 15 -6.77 -2.80 8.19
CA VAL A 15 -6.63 -1.47 7.61
C VAL A 15 -5.19 -1.25 7.19
N VAL A 16 -5.01 -0.65 6.03
CA VAL A 16 -3.71 -0.17 5.55
C VAL A 16 -3.75 1.35 5.62
N ALA A 17 -2.75 1.95 6.25
CA ALA A 17 -2.62 3.41 6.31
C ALA A 17 -1.48 3.85 5.40
N ILE A 18 -1.75 4.88 4.61
CA ILE A 18 -0.77 5.47 3.68
C ILE A 18 -0.56 6.92 4.08
N ALA A 19 0.70 7.27 4.38
CA ALA A 19 1.10 8.63 4.68
C ALA A 19 1.91 9.21 3.53
N THR A 20 1.58 10.42 3.15
CA THR A 20 2.28 11.20 2.12
C THR A 20 2.60 12.58 2.66
N LEU A 21 3.59 13.24 2.08
CA LEU A 21 4.00 14.58 2.49
C LEU A 21 3.79 15.56 1.33
N GLY A 22 2.87 16.48 1.53
CA GLY A 22 2.62 17.57 0.60
C GLY A 22 3.29 18.86 1.04
N GLN A 23 3.11 19.93 0.26
CA GLN A 23 3.65 21.24 0.58
C GLN A 23 3.01 21.82 1.85
N ASP A 24 1.81 21.40 2.19
CA ASP A 24 1.05 21.85 3.35
C ASP A 24 1.13 20.87 4.53
N GLY A 25 2.04 19.90 4.47
CA GLY A 25 2.28 18.96 5.56
C GLY A 25 1.87 17.54 5.26
N PRO A 26 1.87 16.67 6.27
CA PRO A 26 1.52 15.26 6.10
C PRO A 26 0.03 15.06 5.88
N HIS A 27 -0.29 14.00 5.14
CA HIS A 27 -1.66 13.59 4.84
C HIS A 27 -1.75 12.07 4.93
N MET A 28 -2.85 11.55 5.45
CA MET A 28 -3.03 10.11 5.59
C MET A 28 -4.39 9.67 5.03
N VAL A 29 -4.39 8.50 4.42
CA VAL A 29 -5.61 7.82 3.98
C VAL A 29 -5.54 6.36 4.35
N ASN A 30 -6.68 5.69 4.33
CA ASN A 30 -6.76 4.25 4.55
C ASN A 30 -7.16 3.51 3.28
N THR A 31 -6.65 2.29 3.18
CA THR A 31 -7.15 1.26 2.30
C THR A 31 -7.22 -0.05 3.12
N TRP A 32 -7.31 -1.19 2.47
CA TRP A 32 -7.57 -2.46 3.15
C TRP A 32 -6.56 -3.52 2.71
N ASN A 33 -6.19 -4.42 3.62
CA ASN A 33 -5.30 -5.55 3.30
C ASN A 33 -5.80 -6.30 2.06
N SER A 34 -7.10 -6.55 1.98
CA SER A 34 -7.72 -7.31 0.89
C SER A 34 -7.67 -6.62 -0.47
N TYR A 35 -7.36 -5.32 -0.50
CA TYR A 35 -7.25 -4.55 -1.75
C TYR A 35 -5.83 -4.53 -2.30
N ILE A 36 -4.84 -4.89 -1.49
CA ILE A 36 -3.45 -4.86 -1.91
C ILE A 36 -3.15 -6.04 -2.83
N ARG A 37 -2.42 -5.79 -3.91
CA ARG A 37 -1.90 -6.82 -4.80
C ARG A 37 -0.40 -6.66 -4.92
N ILE A 38 0.30 -7.78 -5.11
CA ILE A 38 1.74 -7.77 -5.33
C ILE A 38 1.98 -8.04 -6.80
N SER A 39 2.73 -7.17 -7.46
CA SER A 39 3.09 -7.35 -8.86
C SER A 39 4.15 -8.44 -9.02
N SER A 40 4.34 -8.92 -10.24
CA SER A 40 5.34 -9.95 -10.52
C SER A 40 6.77 -9.49 -10.21
N ASP A 41 7.02 -8.18 -10.23
CA ASP A 41 8.32 -7.59 -9.89
C ASP A 41 8.40 -7.07 -8.44
N GLY A 42 7.43 -7.43 -7.59
CA GLY A 42 7.50 -7.15 -6.15
C GLY A 42 7.05 -5.76 -5.73
N ARG A 43 6.32 -5.04 -6.55
CA ARG A 43 5.70 -3.77 -6.16
C ARG A 43 4.36 -4.02 -5.49
N LEU A 44 3.96 -3.11 -4.61
CA LEU A 44 2.60 -3.09 -4.05
C LEU A 44 1.70 -2.30 -4.98
N PHE A 45 0.55 -2.88 -5.33
CA PHE A 45 -0.50 -2.20 -6.08
C PHE A 45 -1.68 -1.91 -5.17
N ILE A 46 -2.09 -0.66 -5.13
CA ILE A 46 -3.20 -0.17 -4.31
C ILE A 46 -4.24 0.46 -5.23
N PRO A 47 -5.50 0.01 -5.19
CA PRO A 47 -6.53 0.61 -6.04
C PRO A 47 -6.98 1.97 -5.47
N ALA A 48 -6.91 3.01 -6.28
CA ALA A 48 -7.37 4.34 -5.90
C ALA A 48 -8.71 4.64 -6.55
N GLY A 49 -9.75 4.86 -5.73
CA GLY A 49 -11.02 5.40 -6.18
C GLY A 49 -10.98 6.92 -6.19
N TYR A 50 -10.74 7.50 -5.02
CA TYR A 50 -10.53 8.94 -4.85
C TYR A 50 -9.04 9.22 -4.68
N MET A 51 -8.58 9.54 -3.48
CA MET A 51 -7.17 9.79 -3.16
C MET A 51 -6.56 10.97 -3.94
N HIS A 52 -7.34 12.03 -4.19
CA HIS A 52 -6.86 13.17 -4.97
C HIS A 52 -5.73 13.92 -4.26
N LYS A 53 -5.82 14.09 -2.95
CA LYS A 53 -4.76 14.75 -2.17
C LYS A 53 -3.51 13.88 -2.12
N THR A 54 -3.68 12.58 -1.95
CA THR A 54 -2.57 11.61 -1.98
C THR A 54 -1.86 11.67 -3.32
N GLU A 55 -2.62 11.71 -4.42
CA GLU A 55 -2.07 11.82 -5.77
C GLU A 55 -1.25 13.10 -5.95
N ALA A 56 -1.80 14.24 -5.52
CA ALA A 56 -1.10 15.52 -5.60
C ALA A 56 0.20 15.50 -4.79
N ASN A 57 0.15 14.93 -3.58
CA ASN A 57 1.33 14.83 -2.73
C ASN A 57 2.41 13.94 -3.34
N ILE A 58 2.03 12.80 -3.90
CA ILE A 58 2.96 11.88 -4.55
C ILE A 58 3.61 12.52 -5.78
N ALA A 59 2.87 13.31 -6.55
CA ALA A 59 3.43 14.02 -7.69
C ALA A 59 4.50 15.03 -7.26
N HIS A 60 4.36 15.59 -6.05
CA HIS A 60 5.31 16.53 -5.47
C HIS A 60 6.46 15.80 -4.77
N ASN A 61 6.13 14.74 -4.00
CA ASN A 61 7.08 13.94 -3.24
C ASN A 61 6.66 12.49 -3.31
N PRO A 62 7.38 11.63 -4.06
CA PRO A 62 6.97 10.25 -4.26
C PRO A 62 7.18 9.35 -3.04
N ASN A 63 7.89 9.81 -2.03
CA ASN A 63 8.14 9.00 -0.82
C ASN A 63 6.85 8.81 -0.04
N VAL A 64 6.58 7.55 0.33
CA VAL A 64 5.39 7.18 1.10
C VAL A 64 5.79 6.32 2.28
N LEU A 65 4.98 6.39 3.33
CA LEU A 65 5.04 5.47 4.46
C LEU A 65 3.72 4.71 4.48
N ILE A 66 3.81 3.40 4.66
CA ILE A 66 2.64 2.54 4.73
C ILE A 66 2.75 1.68 5.98
N THR A 67 1.68 1.65 6.78
CA THR A 67 1.57 0.69 7.87
C THR A 67 0.39 -0.22 7.62
N LEU A 68 0.55 -1.48 7.99
CA LEU A 68 -0.51 -2.47 7.91
C LEU A 68 -0.27 -3.55 8.96
N GLY A 69 -1.32 -4.27 9.26
CA GLY A 69 -1.22 -5.33 10.26
C GLY A 69 -2.49 -6.15 10.36
N SER A 70 -2.43 -7.17 11.19
CA SER A 70 -3.58 -7.99 11.56
C SER A 70 -3.38 -8.58 12.94
N SER A 71 -4.41 -8.50 13.77
CA SER A 71 -4.43 -9.15 15.08
C SER A 71 -4.50 -10.68 15.00
N LYS A 72 -4.83 -11.22 13.83
CA LYS A 72 -4.99 -12.66 13.59
C LYS A 72 -3.70 -13.35 13.15
N VAL A 73 -2.66 -12.59 12.87
CA VAL A 73 -1.37 -13.15 12.45
C VAL A 73 -0.41 -13.11 13.64
N LYS A 74 0.32 -14.20 13.84
CA LYS A 74 1.31 -14.27 14.92
C LYS A 74 2.46 -13.31 14.64
N GLY A 75 2.73 -12.44 15.61
CA GLY A 75 3.80 -11.47 15.54
C GLY A 75 5.02 -11.86 16.35
N LEU A 76 5.85 -10.88 16.67
CA LEU A 76 7.10 -11.08 17.43
C LEU A 76 6.85 -11.44 18.90
N HIS A 77 5.71 -11.02 19.46
CA HIS A 77 5.42 -11.15 20.88
C HIS A 77 4.11 -11.87 21.18
N GLY A 78 3.55 -12.57 20.20
CA GLY A 78 2.27 -13.25 20.32
C GLY A 78 1.31 -12.85 19.22
N PRO A 79 -0.02 -12.92 19.43
CA PRO A 79 -0.99 -12.52 18.41
C PRO A 79 -0.84 -11.04 18.03
N GLY A 80 -0.95 -10.78 16.73
CA GLY A 80 -0.81 -9.45 16.18
C GLY A 80 0.55 -9.24 15.52
N ALA A 81 0.53 -8.92 14.22
CA ALA A 81 1.74 -8.61 13.46
C ALA A 81 1.50 -7.34 12.64
N GLY A 82 2.53 -6.54 12.51
CA GLY A 82 2.46 -5.30 11.76
C GLY A 82 3.77 -5.00 11.05
N PHE A 83 3.67 -4.18 10.00
CA PHE A 83 4.83 -3.74 9.23
C PHE A 83 4.78 -2.23 9.00
N LEU A 84 5.97 -1.65 8.93
CA LEU A 84 6.20 -0.33 8.36
C LEU A 84 6.92 -0.52 7.03
N ILE A 85 6.31 -0.03 5.97
CA ILE A 85 6.87 -0.06 4.63
C ILE A 85 7.24 1.37 4.24
N LYS A 86 8.46 1.54 3.77
CA LYS A 86 8.93 2.79 3.17
C LYS A 86 9.15 2.53 1.68
N GLY A 87 8.67 3.44 0.86
CA GLY A 87 8.76 3.25 -0.58
C GLY A 87 8.51 4.52 -1.36
N LYS A 88 8.49 4.35 -2.68
CA LYS A 88 8.19 5.40 -3.64
C LYS A 88 6.98 5.00 -4.47
N ALA A 89 6.05 5.91 -4.63
CA ALA A 89 4.78 5.64 -5.27
C ALA A 89 4.59 6.46 -6.54
N THR A 90 3.85 5.88 -7.48
CA THR A 90 3.36 6.57 -8.68
C THR A 90 1.89 6.24 -8.87
N PHE A 91 1.12 7.19 -9.44
CA PHE A 91 -0.25 6.95 -9.87
C PHE A 91 -0.24 6.56 -11.35
N ILE A 92 -0.79 5.38 -11.65
CA ILE A 92 -0.83 4.82 -13.00
C ILE A 92 -2.29 4.81 -13.46
N THR A 93 -2.58 5.50 -14.57
CA THR A 93 -3.94 5.66 -15.07
C THR A 93 -4.20 4.95 -16.40
N SER A 94 -3.19 4.26 -16.94
CA SER A 94 -3.31 3.47 -18.18
C SER A 94 -2.19 2.46 -18.24
N GLY A 95 -2.34 1.47 -19.10
CA GLY A 95 -1.32 0.44 -19.35
C GLY A 95 -1.57 -0.84 -18.58
N PRO A 96 -0.61 -1.80 -18.63
CA PRO A 96 -0.82 -3.14 -18.09
C PRO A 96 -1.12 -3.19 -16.60
N ASP A 97 -0.43 -2.38 -15.79
CA ASP A 97 -0.61 -2.37 -14.33
C ASP A 97 -1.99 -1.80 -13.97
N TYR A 98 -2.42 -0.76 -14.67
CA TYR A 98 -3.77 -0.21 -14.52
C TYR A 98 -4.82 -1.26 -14.91
N ASP A 99 -4.65 -1.90 -16.06
CA ASP A 99 -5.60 -2.88 -16.58
C ASP A 99 -5.74 -4.08 -15.65
N PHE A 100 -4.63 -4.55 -15.09
CA PHE A 100 -4.60 -5.64 -14.13
C PHE A 100 -5.47 -5.32 -12.91
N MET A 101 -5.32 -4.15 -12.35
CA MET A 101 -6.08 -3.73 -11.17
C MET A 101 -7.52 -3.39 -11.51
N LYS A 102 -7.77 -2.77 -12.67
CA LYS A 102 -9.11 -2.40 -13.11
C LYS A 102 -10.01 -3.63 -13.28
N ALA A 103 -9.44 -4.74 -13.73
CA ALA A 103 -10.18 -6.00 -13.87
C ALA A 103 -10.67 -6.54 -12.52
N LYS A 104 -9.98 -6.20 -11.42
CA LYS A 104 -10.33 -6.64 -10.06
C LYS A 104 -11.18 -5.63 -9.30
N PHE A 105 -11.01 -4.36 -9.59
CA PHE A 105 -11.67 -3.25 -8.90
C PHE A 105 -12.28 -2.30 -9.93
N SER A 106 -13.52 -2.58 -10.33
CA SER A 106 -14.19 -1.85 -11.42
C SER A 106 -14.33 -0.34 -11.15
N TRP A 107 -14.37 0.06 -9.87
CA TRP A 107 -14.49 1.45 -9.43
C TRP A 107 -13.16 2.21 -9.44
N LEU A 108 -12.06 1.53 -9.70
CA LEU A 108 -10.72 2.11 -9.67
C LEU A 108 -10.56 3.17 -10.76
N ARG A 109 -9.98 4.33 -10.39
CA ARG A 109 -9.57 5.35 -11.37
C ARG A 109 -8.06 5.37 -11.61
N ALA A 110 -7.28 4.79 -10.70
CA ALA A 110 -5.82 4.71 -10.81
C ALA A 110 -5.29 3.55 -9.98
N THR A 111 -4.15 3.03 -10.38
CA THR A 111 -3.35 2.11 -9.58
C THR A 111 -2.22 2.89 -8.94
N VAL A 112 -2.13 2.84 -7.61
CA VAL A 112 -0.97 3.36 -6.90
C VAL A 112 0.06 2.24 -6.84
N ALA A 113 1.18 2.42 -7.54
CA ALA A 113 2.25 1.44 -7.57
C ALA A 113 3.37 1.89 -6.65
N VAL A 114 3.71 1.06 -5.67
CA VAL A 114 4.74 1.37 -4.66
C VAL A 114 5.93 0.45 -4.84
N THR A 115 7.09 1.04 -5.12
CA THR A 115 8.37 0.35 -5.07
C THR A 115 8.84 0.36 -3.62
N ILE A 116 9.08 -0.82 -3.06
CA ILE A 116 9.44 -0.96 -1.64
C ILE A 116 10.92 -0.72 -1.46
N ASP A 117 11.28 0.29 -0.65
CA ASP A 117 12.66 0.52 -0.24
C ASP A 117 13.01 -0.33 0.99
N SER A 118 12.07 -0.44 1.94
CA SER A 118 12.23 -1.28 3.13
C SER A 118 10.88 -1.71 3.68
N ALA A 119 10.86 -2.89 4.29
CA ALA A 119 9.70 -3.43 4.99
C ALA A 119 10.19 -3.98 6.34
N THR A 120 9.79 -3.32 7.42
CA THR A 120 10.25 -3.65 8.77
C THR A 120 9.07 -4.14 9.60
N GLN A 121 9.19 -5.32 10.18
CA GLN A 121 8.17 -5.83 11.09
C GLN A 121 8.23 -5.03 12.40
N THR A 122 7.09 -4.44 12.79
CA THR A 122 7.00 -3.56 13.96
C THR A 122 6.42 -4.25 15.17
N TRP A 123 5.74 -5.36 14.94
CA TRP A 123 5.10 -6.13 16.04
C TRP A 123 5.01 -7.62 15.78
#